data_a7aeb8e5cd02c8aa6a30c01f0d23006e
#
_entry.id   a7aeb8e5cd02c8aa6a30c01f0d23006e
#
_cell.length_a   1.000
_cell.length_b   1.000
_cell.length_c   1.000
_cell.angle_alpha   90.00
_cell.angle_beta   90.00
_cell.angle_gamma   90.00
#
_symmetry.space_group_name_H-M   'P 1'
#
loop_
_entity.id
_entity.type
_entity.pdbx_description
1 polymer ?
#
loop_
_entity_poly.entity_id
_entity_poly.type
_entity_poly.pdbx_seq_one_letter_code
_entity_poly.pdbx_strand_id
1 'polypeptide(L)'
;MYKTKIGKIYFQMEKSQTKSKERVREHGEVFTAEREVKAMCDLVKDETERIDSRFLEPACGDGNFLAEILTRKLEVVKRKYKKSTLDYEKNAVLAISSVYGVDIMQDNVLACRDRLFKLWDKEYKAVCKKDCNDQTREAVKFILTKNIVCGNALTLKRVDENGNETDEPIVFSEWAFITGFQMQRQDYTFAHLLEMNNEEKQTKKQQSMFDENETQGKFLRRYVTHYRRVQEND
;
A
#
# COMPACT_ATOMS: atom_id res chain seq x y z
N MET A 1 -28.42 39.67 -33.66
CA MET A 1 -28.41 39.44 -32.19
C MET A 1 -27.74 38.09 -31.94
N TYR A 2 -26.39 38.10 -31.87
CA TYR A 2 -25.56 36.88 -31.71
C TYR A 2 -25.22 36.75 -30.21
N LYS A 3 -25.73 35.71 -29.54
CA LYS A 3 -25.29 35.31 -28.20
C LYS A 3 -24.09 34.41 -28.28
N THR A 4 -22.93 34.96 -27.97
CA THR A 4 -21.67 34.21 -27.80
C THR A 4 -21.71 33.41 -26.49
N LYS A 5 -21.70 32.08 -26.58
CA LYS A 5 -21.49 31.20 -25.41
C LYS A 5 -20.01 31.28 -25.04
N ILE A 6 -19.70 31.92 -23.91
CA ILE A 6 -18.39 31.87 -23.27
C ILE A 6 -18.28 30.50 -22.61
N GLY A 7 -17.48 29.61 -23.19
CA GLY A 7 -17.13 28.34 -22.58
C GLY A 7 -16.32 28.58 -21.30
N LYS A 8 -16.78 28.04 -20.19
CA LYS A 8 -15.98 27.95 -18.96
C LYS A 8 -14.81 27.01 -19.22
N ILE A 9 -13.64 27.57 -19.41
CA ILE A 9 -12.38 26.84 -19.38
C ILE A 9 -12.13 26.55 -17.90
N TYR A 10 -12.37 25.29 -17.47
CA TYR A 10 -11.89 24.81 -16.18
C TYR A 10 -10.37 24.67 -16.29
N PHE A 11 -9.65 25.63 -15.77
CA PHE A 11 -8.24 25.48 -15.44
C PHE A 11 -8.18 24.44 -14.32
N GLN A 12 -7.84 23.18 -14.64
CA GLN A 12 -7.39 22.23 -13.65
C GLN A 12 -6.07 22.79 -13.13
N MET A 13 -6.08 23.37 -11.93
CA MET A 13 -4.84 23.70 -11.23
C MET A 13 -4.11 22.36 -11.00
N GLU A 14 -2.99 22.16 -11.71
CA GLU A 14 -2.06 21.09 -11.38
C GLU A 14 -1.71 21.23 -9.90
N LYS A 15 -1.88 20.14 -9.13
CA LYS A 15 -1.44 20.13 -7.74
C LYS A 15 0.04 20.48 -7.71
N SER A 16 0.42 21.41 -6.82
CA SER A 16 1.83 21.72 -6.59
C SER A 16 2.60 20.41 -6.29
N GLN A 17 3.70 20.18 -7.00
CA GLN A 17 4.57 19.03 -6.79
C GLN A 17 5.40 19.14 -5.50
N THR A 18 5.26 20.21 -4.75
CA THR A 18 6.01 20.44 -3.51
C THR A 18 5.10 21.03 -2.45
N LYS A 19 5.27 20.62 -1.19
CA LYS A 19 4.57 21.22 -0.03
C LYS A 19 5.23 22.55 0.38
N SER A 20 6.58 22.59 0.43
CA SER A 20 7.34 23.81 0.70
C SER A 20 8.76 23.72 0.12
N LYS A 21 9.40 24.89 -0.10
CA LYS A 21 10.80 24.96 -0.54
C LYS A 21 11.76 24.40 0.51
N GLU A 22 11.43 24.53 1.76
CA GLU A 22 12.22 24.02 2.90
C GLU A 22 12.25 22.49 2.90
N ARG A 23 11.11 21.83 2.75
CA ARG A 23 11.01 20.37 2.65
C ARG A 23 11.73 19.80 1.44
N VAL A 24 11.72 20.52 0.31
CA VAL A 24 12.53 20.14 -0.87
C VAL A 24 14.02 20.20 -0.55
N ARG A 25 14.48 21.26 0.15
CA ARG A 25 15.89 21.44 0.50
C ARG A 25 16.37 20.41 1.54
N GLU A 26 15.56 20.11 2.54
CA GLU A 26 15.94 19.28 3.68
C GLU A 26 15.71 17.80 3.45
N HIS A 27 14.66 17.43 2.71
CA HIS A 27 14.24 16.05 2.51
C HIS A 27 14.12 15.64 1.05
N GLY A 28 14.40 16.55 0.09
CA GLY A 28 14.23 16.25 -1.32
C GLY A 28 12.76 15.98 -1.74
N GLU A 29 11.79 16.46 -0.96
CA GLU A 29 10.38 16.12 -1.15
C GLU A 29 9.80 16.76 -2.42
N VAL A 30 9.72 15.96 -3.49
CA VAL A 30 9.08 16.34 -4.76
C VAL A 30 8.10 15.24 -5.13
N PHE A 31 6.82 15.59 -5.26
CA PHE A 31 5.79 14.62 -5.65
C PHE A 31 5.83 14.37 -7.16
N THR A 32 5.86 13.12 -7.54
CA THR A 32 5.79 12.71 -8.95
C THR A 32 4.43 13.09 -9.54
N ALA A 33 4.44 13.71 -10.72
CA ALA A 33 3.22 14.10 -11.41
C ALA A 33 2.36 12.87 -11.79
N GLU A 34 1.04 13.01 -11.77
CA GLU A 34 0.11 11.89 -12.02
C GLU A 34 0.37 11.18 -13.36
N ARG A 35 0.73 11.96 -14.41
CA ARG A 35 1.07 11.40 -15.74
C ARG A 35 2.27 10.47 -15.67
N GLU A 36 3.30 10.85 -14.90
CA GLU A 36 4.53 10.08 -14.74
C GLU A 36 4.28 8.82 -13.90
N VAL A 37 3.50 8.96 -12.82
CA VAL A 37 3.06 7.82 -11.99
C VAL A 37 2.35 6.77 -12.86
N LYS A 38 1.40 7.18 -13.71
CA LYS A 38 0.69 6.27 -14.61
C LYS A 38 1.63 5.60 -15.61
N ALA A 39 2.53 6.37 -16.23
CA ALA A 39 3.52 5.83 -17.18
C ALA A 39 4.45 4.81 -16.52
N MET A 40 4.90 5.06 -15.29
CA MET A 40 5.73 4.10 -14.55
C MET A 40 4.95 2.84 -14.16
N CYS A 41 3.69 2.97 -13.73
CA CYS A 41 2.82 1.83 -13.45
C CYS A 41 2.52 1.01 -14.73
N ASP A 42 2.53 1.63 -15.91
CA ASP A 42 2.35 0.91 -17.18
C ASP A 42 3.53 -0.02 -17.51
N LEU A 43 4.75 0.30 -17.05
CA LEU A 43 5.92 -0.56 -17.22
C LEU A 43 5.81 -1.90 -16.46
N VAL A 44 4.99 -1.92 -15.40
CA VAL A 44 4.76 -3.10 -14.56
C VAL A 44 3.26 -3.47 -14.55
N LYS A 45 2.60 -3.26 -15.68
CA LYS A 45 1.15 -3.42 -15.81
C LYS A 45 0.66 -4.79 -15.36
N ASP A 46 1.33 -5.85 -15.77
CA ASP A 46 0.93 -7.22 -15.44
C ASP A 46 0.89 -7.46 -13.93
N GLU A 47 1.82 -6.86 -13.19
CA GLU A 47 1.83 -6.93 -11.72
C GLU A 47 0.79 -6.00 -11.09
N THR A 48 0.54 -4.80 -11.63
CA THR A 48 -0.49 -3.90 -11.11
C THR A 48 -1.90 -4.43 -11.35
N GLU A 49 -2.09 -5.33 -12.32
CA GLU A 49 -3.36 -6.01 -12.59
C GLU A 49 -3.52 -7.33 -11.83
N ARG A 50 -2.53 -7.76 -11.04
CA ARG A 50 -2.66 -8.87 -10.09
C ARG A 50 -3.08 -8.35 -8.72
N ILE A 51 -4.19 -8.88 -8.19
CA ILE A 51 -4.77 -8.40 -6.93
C ILE A 51 -3.81 -8.57 -5.75
N ASP A 52 -3.09 -9.68 -5.72
CA ASP A 52 -2.21 -10.12 -4.63
C ASP A 52 -0.73 -9.73 -4.80
N SER A 53 -0.31 -9.23 -5.96
CA SER A 53 1.06 -8.74 -6.16
C SER A 53 1.40 -7.63 -5.18
N ARG A 54 2.52 -7.78 -4.48
CA ARG A 54 2.96 -6.83 -3.46
C ARG A 54 3.75 -5.68 -4.08
N PHE A 55 3.42 -4.47 -3.65
CA PHE A 55 4.12 -3.25 -4.06
C PHE A 55 4.61 -2.52 -2.84
N LEU A 56 5.89 -2.20 -2.82
CA LEU A 56 6.52 -1.39 -1.79
C LEU A 56 7.08 -0.11 -2.40
N GLU A 57 6.67 1.03 -1.86
CA GLU A 57 7.22 2.34 -2.19
C GLU A 57 8.04 2.86 -1.00
N PRO A 58 9.39 2.91 -1.12
CA PRO A 58 10.27 3.25 0.00
C PRO A 58 10.35 4.75 0.33
N ALA A 59 9.72 5.60 -0.49
CA ALA A 59 9.55 7.03 -0.28
C ALA A 59 8.15 7.43 -0.73
N CYS A 60 7.12 6.92 -0.03
CA CYS A 60 5.75 6.92 -0.56
C CYS A 60 5.08 8.30 -0.59
N GLY A 61 5.64 9.31 0.09
CA GLY A 61 5.04 10.63 0.20
C GLY A 61 3.60 10.54 0.70
N ASP A 62 2.71 11.32 0.09
CA ASP A 62 1.28 11.28 0.34
C ASP A 62 0.55 10.15 -0.43
N GLY A 63 1.29 9.20 -1.04
CA GLY A 63 0.77 7.97 -1.64
C GLY A 63 0.34 8.07 -3.10
N ASN A 64 0.91 8.95 -3.93
CA ASN A 64 0.54 9.07 -5.35
C ASN A 64 0.69 7.74 -6.11
N PHE A 65 1.84 7.08 -5.97
CA PHE A 65 2.12 5.79 -6.60
C PHE A 65 1.20 4.70 -6.09
N LEU A 66 1.08 4.56 -4.77
CA LEU A 66 0.28 3.52 -4.13
C LEU A 66 -1.21 3.68 -4.45
N ALA A 67 -1.69 4.92 -4.61
CA ALA A 67 -3.08 5.20 -5.00
C ALA A 67 -3.36 4.75 -6.45
N GLU A 68 -2.45 4.96 -7.39
CA GLU A 68 -2.59 4.47 -8.77
C GLU A 68 -2.58 2.93 -8.81
N ILE A 69 -1.63 2.30 -8.10
CA ILE A 69 -1.55 0.83 -8.00
C ILE A 69 -2.85 0.27 -7.40
N LEU A 70 -3.34 0.85 -6.30
CA LEU A 70 -4.58 0.41 -5.67
C LEU A 70 -5.79 0.60 -6.59
N THR A 71 -5.85 1.70 -7.34
CA THR A 71 -6.91 1.96 -8.32
C THR A 71 -6.97 0.83 -9.35
N ARG A 72 -5.83 0.48 -9.96
CA ARG A 72 -5.76 -0.60 -10.95
C ARG A 72 -6.21 -1.95 -10.38
N LYS A 73 -5.74 -2.29 -9.18
CA LYS A 73 -6.15 -3.52 -8.49
C LYS A 73 -7.65 -3.55 -8.22
N LEU A 74 -8.23 -2.45 -7.71
CA LEU A 74 -9.66 -2.37 -7.43
C LEU A 74 -10.51 -2.44 -8.71
N GLU A 75 -10.03 -1.92 -9.84
CA GLU A 75 -10.67 -2.10 -11.14
C GLU A 75 -10.71 -3.59 -11.55
N VAL A 76 -9.62 -4.32 -11.32
CA VAL A 76 -9.59 -5.78 -11.57
C VAL A 76 -10.55 -6.52 -10.63
N VAL A 77 -10.56 -6.18 -9.34
CA VAL A 77 -11.50 -6.74 -8.36
C VAL A 77 -12.94 -6.49 -8.82
N LYS A 78 -13.27 -5.27 -9.21
CA LYS A 78 -14.59 -4.89 -9.69
C LYS A 78 -14.99 -5.66 -10.97
N ARG A 79 -14.08 -5.75 -11.92
CA ARG A 79 -14.31 -6.52 -13.16
C ARG A 79 -14.63 -7.99 -12.88
N LYS A 80 -13.88 -8.61 -11.93
CA LYS A 80 -14.02 -10.04 -11.63
C LYS A 80 -15.17 -10.35 -10.67
N TYR A 81 -15.41 -9.52 -9.66
CA TYR A 81 -16.22 -9.89 -8.49
C TYR A 81 -17.44 -8.99 -8.22
N LYS A 82 -17.75 -8.00 -9.05
CA LYS A 82 -18.89 -7.07 -8.84
C LYS A 82 -20.27 -7.72 -8.70
N LYS A 83 -20.41 -9.00 -9.06
CA LYS A 83 -21.67 -9.75 -8.95
C LYS A 83 -21.91 -10.35 -7.56
N SER A 84 -20.87 -10.45 -6.73
CA SER A 84 -20.92 -10.96 -5.36
C SER A 84 -20.30 -9.93 -4.44
N THR A 85 -21.11 -9.28 -3.60
CA THR A 85 -20.61 -8.26 -2.66
C THR A 85 -19.60 -8.82 -1.68
N LEU A 86 -19.76 -10.08 -1.28
CA LEU A 86 -18.85 -10.76 -0.37
C LEU A 86 -17.49 -11.08 -1.01
N ASP A 87 -17.48 -11.59 -2.26
CA ASP A 87 -16.24 -11.85 -2.98
C ASP A 87 -15.54 -10.54 -3.35
N TYR A 88 -16.30 -9.50 -3.71
CA TYR A 88 -15.74 -8.17 -3.94
C TYR A 88 -15.06 -7.64 -2.69
N GLU A 89 -15.74 -7.64 -1.54
CA GLU A 89 -15.20 -7.16 -0.26
C GLU A 89 -13.90 -7.89 0.08
N LYS A 90 -13.92 -9.22 0.06
CA LYS A 90 -12.75 -10.06 0.35
C LYS A 90 -11.56 -9.70 -0.54
N ASN A 91 -11.78 -9.61 -1.85
CA ASN A 91 -10.71 -9.30 -2.81
C ASN A 91 -10.29 -7.82 -2.78
N ALA A 92 -11.19 -6.90 -2.42
CA ALA A 92 -10.83 -5.49 -2.18
C ALA A 92 -9.95 -5.33 -0.93
N VAL A 93 -10.20 -6.12 0.13
CA VAL A 93 -9.30 -6.19 1.30
C VAL A 93 -7.95 -6.77 0.90
N LEU A 94 -7.89 -7.83 0.09
CA LEU A 94 -6.63 -8.39 -0.41
C LEU A 94 -5.86 -7.38 -1.25
N ALA A 95 -6.52 -6.60 -2.10
CA ALA A 95 -5.89 -5.59 -2.93
C ALA A 95 -5.18 -4.51 -2.08
N ILE A 96 -5.86 -3.96 -1.06
CA ILE A 96 -5.26 -2.93 -0.21
C ILE A 96 -4.21 -3.50 0.73
N SER A 97 -4.34 -4.76 1.16
CA SER A 97 -3.34 -5.41 2.02
C SER A 97 -2.03 -5.74 1.30
N SER A 98 -1.99 -5.63 -0.02
CA SER A 98 -0.81 -5.89 -0.85
C SER A 98 0.01 -4.63 -1.20
N VAL A 99 -0.36 -3.44 -0.70
CA VAL A 99 0.38 -2.19 -0.91
C VAL A 99 1.10 -1.78 0.38
N TYR A 100 2.37 -1.39 0.23
CA TYR A 100 3.27 -1.05 1.33
C TYR A 100 3.98 0.26 1.04
N GLY A 101 4.23 1.06 2.08
CA GLY A 101 4.93 2.32 1.94
C GLY A 101 5.75 2.67 3.17
N VAL A 102 6.88 3.33 2.93
CA VAL A 102 7.68 3.98 3.96
C VAL A 102 7.80 5.45 3.61
N ASP A 103 7.72 6.30 4.60
CA ASP A 103 8.11 7.71 4.48
C ASP A 103 8.70 8.18 5.79
N ILE A 104 9.70 9.06 5.71
CA ILE A 104 10.36 9.60 6.90
C ILE A 104 9.49 10.64 7.61
N MET A 105 8.51 11.20 6.89
CA MET A 105 7.65 12.27 7.39
C MET A 105 6.31 11.70 7.86
N GLN A 106 6.02 11.85 9.15
CA GLN A 106 4.78 11.35 9.76
C GLN A 106 3.51 11.90 9.11
N ASP A 107 3.48 13.18 8.70
CA ASP A 107 2.33 13.78 8.04
C ASP A 107 2.07 13.20 6.64
N ASN A 108 3.12 12.76 5.93
CA ASN A 108 3.00 12.04 4.67
C ASN A 108 2.40 10.66 4.88
N VAL A 109 2.89 9.93 5.88
CA VAL A 109 2.35 8.61 6.25
C VAL A 109 0.84 8.70 6.56
N LEU A 110 0.43 9.68 7.37
CA LEU A 110 -0.98 9.89 7.70
C LEU A 110 -1.81 10.28 6.47
N ALA A 111 -1.29 11.18 5.62
CA ALA A 111 -1.95 11.57 4.38
C ALA A 111 -2.07 10.41 3.39
N CYS A 112 -1.05 9.56 3.28
CA CYS A 112 -1.05 8.36 2.46
C CYS A 112 -2.12 7.36 2.93
N ARG A 113 -2.16 7.05 4.22
CA ARG A 113 -3.19 6.16 4.81
C ARG A 113 -4.59 6.67 4.55
N ASP A 114 -4.86 7.96 4.79
CA ASP A 114 -6.15 8.57 4.57
C ASP A 114 -6.57 8.54 3.09
N ARG A 115 -5.64 8.85 2.18
CA ARG A 115 -5.88 8.79 0.73
C ARG A 115 -6.23 7.38 0.27
N LEU A 116 -5.44 6.38 0.66
CA LEU A 116 -5.66 4.98 0.28
C LEU A 116 -6.98 4.45 0.84
N PHE A 117 -7.29 4.78 2.10
CA PHE A 117 -8.56 4.41 2.71
C PHE A 117 -9.76 5.05 2.00
N LYS A 118 -9.71 6.36 1.72
CA LYS A 118 -10.78 7.07 1.02
C LYS A 118 -11.02 6.52 -0.39
N LEU A 119 -9.95 6.21 -1.10
CA LEU A 119 -10.03 5.60 -2.42
C LEU A 119 -10.69 4.22 -2.34
N TRP A 120 -10.23 3.37 -1.43
CA TRP A 120 -10.79 2.05 -1.21
C TRP A 120 -12.25 2.10 -0.79
N ASP A 121 -12.62 2.93 0.20
CA ASP A 121 -13.99 3.05 0.74
C ASP A 121 -14.98 3.60 -0.32
N LYS A 122 -14.52 4.50 -1.18
CA LYS A 122 -15.32 4.99 -2.31
C LYS A 122 -15.73 3.84 -3.25
N GLU A 123 -14.77 3.01 -3.67
CA GLU A 123 -15.04 1.88 -4.55
C GLU A 123 -15.84 0.78 -3.83
N TYR A 124 -15.55 0.54 -2.56
CA TYR A 124 -16.28 -0.40 -1.71
C TYR A 124 -17.76 -0.01 -1.59
N LYS A 125 -18.06 1.25 -1.29
CA LYS A 125 -19.43 1.79 -1.25
C LYS A 125 -20.13 1.69 -2.61
N ALA A 126 -19.42 1.99 -3.69
CA ALA A 126 -20.01 1.96 -5.04
C ALA A 126 -20.48 0.55 -5.44
N VAL A 127 -19.79 -0.51 -5.01
CA VAL A 127 -20.13 -1.89 -5.34
C VAL A 127 -21.03 -2.52 -4.27
N CYS A 128 -20.65 -2.47 -2.99
CA CYS A 128 -21.36 -3.18 -1.91
C CYS A 128 -22.61 -2.45 -1.42
N LYS A 129 -22.70 -1.14 -1.61
CA LYS A 129 -23.90 -0.32 -1.27
C LYS A 129 -24.37 -0.55 0.18
N LYS A 130 -25.58 -1.11 0.36
CA LYS A 130 -26.17 -1.44 1.67
C LYS A 130 -25.48 -2.59 2.39
N ASP A 131 -24.71 -3.41 1.69
CA ASP A 131 -23.99 -4.56 2.26
C ASP A 131 -22.61 -4.17 2.81
N CYS A 132 -22.26 -2.87 2.78
CA CYS A 132 -21.03 -2.38 3.41
C CYS A 132 -21.01 -2.68 4.91
N ASN A 133 -19.82 -3.08 5.41
CA ASN A 133 -19.62 -3.47 6.81
C ASN A 133 -18.56 -2.59 7.47
N ASP A 134 -18.88 -2.02 8.64
CA ASP A 134 -17.95 -1.13 9.35
C ASP A 134 -16.76 -1.88 9.96
N GLN A 135 -16.92 -3.16 10.34
CA GLN A 135 -15.79 -3.98 10.77
C GLN A 135 -14.75 -4.15 9.64
N THR A 136 -15.21 -4.25 8.39
CA THR A 136 -14.31 -4.30 7.24
C THR A 136 -13.55 -2.98 7.08
N ARG A 137 -14.19 -1.83 7.30
CA ARG A 137 -13.52 -0.53 7.29
C ARG A 137 -12.47 -0.40 8.37
N GLU A 138 -12.78 -0.85 9.59
CA GLU A 138 -11.81 -0.86 10.70
C GLU A 138 -10.63 -1.79 10.42
N ALA A 139 -10.90 -2.98 9.86
CA ALA A 139 -9.86 -3.92 9.44
C ALA A 139 -8.93 -3.29 8.38
N VAL A 140 -9.49 -2.59 7.37
CA VAL A 140 -8.71 -1.91 6.34
C VAL A 140 -7.88 -0.77 6.91
N LYS A 141 -8.43 0.05 7.80
CA LYS A 141 -7.65 1.09 8.49
C LYS A 141 -6.49 0.49 9.27
N PHE A 142 -6.73 -0.60 10.00
CA PHE A 142 -5.70 -1.31 10.74
C PHE A 142 -4.60 -1.85 9.80
N ILE A 143 -4.96 -2.53 8.71
CA ILE A 143 -4.01 -3.01 7.69
C ILE A 143 -3.11 -1.86 7.21
N LEU A 144 -3.70 -0.70 6.91
CA LEU A 144 -2.94 0.47 6.49
C LEU A 144 -1.95 0.97 7.56
N THR A 145 -2.27 0.84 8.86
CA THR A 145 -1.30 1.20 9.92
C THR A 145 -0.08 0.30 9.95
N LYS A 146 -0.22 -0.95 9.51
CA LYS A 146 0.86 -1.94 9.48
C LYS A 146 1.66 -1.90 8.17
N ASN A 147 1.03 -1.45 7.08
CA ASN A 147 1.63 -1.47 5.75
C ASN A 147 2.21 -0.13 5.32
N ILE A 148 1.73 1.00 5.86
CA ILE A 148 2.25 2.34 5.56
C ILE A 148 2.86 2.88 6.86
N VAL A 149 4.18 2.94 6.93
CA VAL A 149 4.90 3.16 8.19
C VAL A 149 5.85 4.35 8.12
N CYS A 150 6.01 5.03 9.26
CA CYS A 150 7.00 6.09 9.39
C CYS A 150 8.37 5.47 9.70
N GLY A 151 9.37 5.80 8.85
CA GLY A 151 10.69 5.24 8.99
C GLY A 151 11.65 5.71 7.90
N ASN A 152 12.92 5.41 8.11
CA ASN A 152 13.99 5.65 7.16
C ASN A 152 14.26 4.36 6.37
N ALA A 153 13.91 4.33 5.09
CA ALA A 153 14.09 3.15 4.24
C ALA A 153 15.58 2.84 3.94
N LEU A 154 16.51 3.76 4.19
CA LEU A 154 17.93 3.53 4.01
C LEU A 154 18.56 2.83 5.22
N THR A 155 18.13 3.20 6.43
CA THR A 155 18.62 2.61 7.68
C THR A 155 17.74 1.45 8.16
N LEU A 156 16.54 1.29 7.56
CA LEU A 156 15.51 0.30 7.91
C LEU A 156 14.96 0.45 9.33
N LYS A 157 15.11 1.65 9.91
CA LYS A 157 14.69 2.00 11.27
C LYS A 157 13.45 2.87 11.26
N ARG A 158 12.65 2.76 12.32
CA ARG A 158 11.49 3.62 12.54
C ARG A 158 11.91 5.04 12.88
N VAL A 159 11.03 5.98 12.58
CA VAL A 159 11.13 7.38 12.96
C VAL A 159 9.97 7.69 13.93
N ASP A 160 10.29 8.38 15.03
CA ASP A 160 9.31 8.76 16.05
C ASP A 160 8.46 10.00 15.63
N GLU A 161 7.56 10.42 16.52
CA GLU A 161 6.67 11.57 16.28
C GLU A 161 7.44 12.91 16.17
N ASN A 162 8.66 12.98 16.69
CA ASN A 162 9.52 14.16 16.64
C ASN A 162 10.43 14.18 15.41
N GLY A 163 10.35 13.15 14.55
CA GLY A 163 11.19 13.02 13.38
C GLY A 163 12.58 12.42 13.66
N ASN A 164 12.81 11.84 14.85
CA ASN A 164 14.07 11.21 15.17
C ASN A 164 14.05 9.71 14.83
N GLU A 165 15.17 9.24 14.28
CA GLU A 165 15.35 7.81 14.05
C GLU A 165 15.51 7.08 15.39
N THR A 166 14.80 5.95 15.53
CA THR A 166 14.84 5.09 16.72
C THR A 166 15.72 3.86 16.45
N ASP A 167 15.96 3.05 17.49
CA ASP A 167 16.64 1.75 17.31
C ASP A 167 15.71 0.63 16.91
N GLU A 168 14.39 0.90 16.80
CA GLU A 168 13.42 -0.09 16.39
C GLU A 168 13.45 -0.32 14.87
N PRO A 169 13.43 -1.57 14.39
CA PRO A 169 13.36 -1.85 12.97
C PRO A 169 11.98 -1.51 12.40
N ILE A 170 11.93 -1.17 11.12
CA ILE A 170 10.67 -1.15 10.37
C ILE A 170 10.14 -2.57 10.28
N VAL A 171 8.87 -2.75 10.65
CA VAL A 171 8.15 -4.03 10.60
C VAL A 171 6.95 -3.87 9.66
N PHE A 172 6.80 -4.80 8.73
CA PHE A 172 5.64 -4.94 7.87
C PHE A 172 4.84 -6.19 8.21
N SER A 173 3.55 -6.15 7.94
CA SER A 173 2.68 -7.31 8.03
C SER A 173 2.37 -7.86 6.63
N GLU A 174 2.63 -9.14 6.41
CA GLU A 174 2.13 -9.86 5.26
C GLU A 174 0.76 -10.44 5.54
N TRP A 175 -0.13 -10.33 4.56
CA TRP A 175 -1.52 -10.73 4.67
C TRP A 175 -1.86 -11.77 3.60
N ALA A 176 -2.45 -12.90 4.01
CA ALA A 176 -2.87 -13.94 3.09
C ALA A 176 -4.20 -14.56 3.55
N PHE A 177 -5.12 -14.75 2.63
CA PHE A 177 -6.26 -15.63 2.89
C PHE A 177 -5.81 -17.09 2.85
N ILE A 178 -6.12 -17.85 3.91
CA ILE A 178 -5.76 -19.27 4.01
C ILE A 178 -6.95 -20.18 3.68
N THR A 179 -8.10 -19.99 4.34
CA THR A 179 -9.31 -20.78 4.11
C THR A 179 -10.54 -19.90 4.33
N GLY A 180 -11.47 -19.89 3.39
CA GLY A 180 -12.73 -19.15 3.51
C GLY A 180 -12.51 -17.67 3.80
N PHE A 181 -12.88 -17.24 5.00
CA PHE A 181 -12.76 -15.85 5.48
C PHE A 181 -11.59 -15.65 6.47
N GLN A 182 -10.77 -16.67 6.68
CA GLN A 182 -9.64 -16.60 7.57
C GLN A 182 -8.46 -15.93 6.85
N MET A 183 -7.95 -14.88 7.46
CA MET A 183 -6.78 -14.14 7.02
C MET A 183 -5.64 -14.38 8.00
N GLN A 184 -4.49 -14.76 7.46
CA GLN A 184 -3.25 -14.86 8.19
C GLN A 184 -2.52 -13.53 8.09
N ARG A 185 -2.00 -13.04 9.21
CA ARG A 185 -1.01 -11.97 9.33
C ARG A 185 0.31 -12.56 9.76
N GLN A 186 1.40 -12.19 9.08
CA GLN A 186 2.76 -12.52 9.47
C GLN A 186 3.60 -11.24 9.51
N ASP A 187 4.24 -10.97 10.64
CA ASP A 187 5.05 -9.77 10.82
C ASP A 187 6.53 -10.09 10.58
N TYR A 188 7.18 -9.28 9.75
CA TYR A 188 8.58 -9.39 9.37
C TYR A 188 9.29 -8.05 9.47
N THR A 189 10.57 -8.06 9.80
CA THR A 189 11.38 -6.85 9.64
C THR A 189 11.58 -6.52 8.16
N PHE A 190 11.70 -5.24 7.83
CA PHE A 190 11.93 -4.83 6.45
C PHE A 190 13.25 -5.39 5.89
N ALA A 191 14.29 -5.48 6.72
CA ALA A 191 15.56 -6.13 6.37
C ALA A 191 15.34 -7.55 5.83
N HIS A 192 14.55 -8.36 6.56
CA HIS A 192 14.25 -9.73 6.15
C HIS A 192 13.53 -9.81 4.79
N LEU A 193 12.56 -8.95 4.55
CA LEU A 193 11.86 -8.92 3.27
C LEU A 193 12.79 -8.57 2.09
N LEU A 194 13.81 -7.74 2.31
CA LEU A 194 14.82 -7.43 1.30
C LEU A 194 15.75 -8.62 1.03
N GLU A 195 16.12 -9.36 2.06
CA GLU A 195 16.97 -10.56 1.97
C GLU A 195 16.24 -11.66 1.18
N MET A 196 15.00 -12.00 1.53
CA MET A 196 14.18 -12.98 0.82
C MET A 196 14.07 -12.68 -0.68
N ASN A 197 13.84 -11.42 -1.05
CA ASN A 197 13.76 -11.01 -2.46
C ASN A 197 15.07 -11.18 -3.21
N ASN A 198 16.22 -11.08 -2.52
CA ASN A 198 17.54 -11.29 -3.12
C ASN A 198 17.82 -12.78 -3.33
N GLU A 199 17.41 -13.63 -2.41
CA GLU A 199 17.56 -15.09 -2.53
C GLU A 199 16.69 -15.66 -3.65
N GLU A 200 15.44 -15.23 -3.80
CA GLU A 200 14.58 -15.64 -4.93
C GLU A 200 15.16 -15.25 -6.30
N LYS A 201 15.92 -14.16 -6.39
CA LYS A 201 16.63 -13.77 -7.62
C LYS A 201 17.86 -14.62 -7.88
N GLN A 202 18.50 -15.12 -6.84
CA GLN A 202 19.70 -15.99 -6.95
C GLN A 202 19.33 -17.45 -7.22
N THR A 203 18.27 -17.98 -6.60
CA THR A 203 17.81 -19.36 -6.81
C THR A 203 17.24 -19.59 -8.21
N LYS A 204 16.75 -18.58 -8.89
CA LYS A 204 16.46 -18.66 -10.34
C LYS A 204 17.71 -18.81 -11.21
N LYS A 205 18.91 -18.63 -10.66
CA LYS A 205 20.19 -18.76 -11.38
C LYS A 205 20.99 -20.02 -11.03
N GLN A 206 20.70 -20.70 -9.92
CA GLN A 206 21.42 -21.92 -9.52
C GLN A 206 20.50 -22.87 -8.76
N GLN A 207 19.99 -23.90 -9.46
CA GLN A 207 19.59 -25.15 -8.81
C GLN A 207 20.86 -25.92 -8.45
N SER A 208 21.32 -25.85 -7.21
CA SER A 208 22.09 -26.95 -6.59
C SER A 208 22.27 -26.74 -5.09
N MET A 209 21.75 -27.74 -4.35
CA MET A 209 22.19 -28.28 -3.06
C MET A 209 22.21 -27.42 -1.81
N PHE A 210 21.33 -27.81 -0.92
CA PHE A 210 21.41 -27.88 0.54
C PHE A 210 22.50 -27.06 1.24
N ASP A 211 22.07 -26.02 1.97
CA ASP A 211 22.62 -25.72 3.28
C ASP A 211 21.53 -25.07 4.16
N GLU A 212 21.17 -25.80 5.20
CA GLU A 212 20.44 -25.28 6.36
C GLU A 212 21.39 -24.40 7.16
N ASN A 213 21.49 -23.13 6.80
CA ASN A 213 22.16 -22.13 7.62
C ASN A 213 21.29 -20.89 7.75
N GLU A 214 20.86 -20.68 8.97
CA GLU A 214 20.25 -19.52 9.61
C GLU A 214 20.42 -18.20 8.85
N THR A 215 19.50 -17.88 7.96
CA THR A 215 19.27 -16.51 7.53
C THR A 215 18.52 -15.81 8.66
N GLN A 216 19.17 -14.92 9.36
CA GLN A 216 18.66 -14.13 10.49
C GLN A 216 17.69 -13.05 10.08
N GLY A 217 16.73 -13.36 9.25
CA GLY A 217 15.58 -12.55 9.01
C GLY A 217 14.47 -12.94 9.98
N LYS A 218 14.15 -12.09 10.96
CA LYS A 218 13.24 -12.48 12.02
C LYS A 218 11.80 -12.42 11.56
N PHE A 219 11.17 -13.58 11.31
CA PHE A 219 9.75 -13.80 11.53
C PHE A 219 9.42 -13.46 12.99
N LEU A 220 8.53 -12.49 13.19
CA LEU A 220 8.23 -11.99 14.52
C LEU A 220 6.98 -12.64 15.12
N ARG A 221 5.90 -12.69 14.35
CA ARG A 221 4.58 -13.12 14.85
C ARG A 221 3.72 -13.66 13.72
N ARG A 222 2.80 -14.58 14.09
CA ARG A 222 1.78 -15.10 13.20
C ARG A 222 0.42 -15.07 13.88
N TYR A 223 -0.56 -14.51 13.19
CA TYR A 223 -1.95 -14.47 13.62
C TYR A 223 -2.85 -15.04 12.53
N VAL A 224 -3.94 -15.67 12.95
CA VAL A 224 -5.00 -16.14 12.05
C VAL A 224 -6.33 -15.74 12.65
N THR A 225 -7.12 -14.97 11.90
CA THR A 225 -8.43 -14.53 12.35
C THR A 225 -9.34 -14.26 11.15
N HIS A 226 -10.63 -14.03 11.42
CA HIS A 226 -11.54 -13.57 10.38
C HIS A 226 -11.07 -12.20 9.83
N TYR A 227 -11.03 -12.01 8.51
CA TYR A 227 -10.44 -10.80 7.89
C TYR A 227 -11.07 -9.46 8.35
N ARG A 228 -12.32 -9.48 8.83
CA ARG A 228 -12.99 -8.29 9.40
C ARG A 228 -12.56 -7.98 10.85
N ARG A 229 -11.75 -8.84 11.47
CA ARG A 229 -11.33 -8.73 12.87
C ARG A 229 -9.82 -8.78 13.05
N VAL A 230 -9.06 -8.45 12.00
CA VAL A 230 -7.59 -8.47 12.06
C VAL A 230 -7.01 -7.49 13.09
N GLN A 231 -7.75 -6.43 13.43
CA GLN A 231 -7.36 -5.44 14.44
C GLN A 231 -7.46 -5.96 15.88
N GLU A 232 -8.15 -7.09 16.11
CA GLU A 232 -8.31 -7.65 17.47
C GLU A 232 -7.06 -8.39 17.96
N ASN A 233 -6.07 -8.60 17.09
CA ASN A 233 -4.85 -9.37 17.38
C ASN A 233 -3.58 -8.47 17.28
N ASP A 234 -3.60 -7.30 17.88
CA ASP A 234 -2.41 -6.42 17.93
C ASP A 234 -1.63 -6.52 19.23
#